data_07ec28f17415ec46e30860f714db9a91
#
_entry.id   07ec28f17415ec46e30860f714db9a91
#
_cell.length_a   1.000
_cell.length_b   1.000
_cell.length_c   1.000
_cell.angle_alpha   90.00
_cell.angle_beta   90.00
_cell.angle_gamma   90.00
#
_symmetry.space_group_name_H-M   'P 1'
#
loop_
_entity.id
_entity.type
_entity.pdbx_description
1 polymer ?
#
loop_
_entity_poly.entity_id
_entity_poly.type
_entity_poly.pdbx_seq_one_letter_code
_entity_poly.pdbx_strand_id
1 'polypeptide(L)'
;MSEKKPRVVFPFVEAGFGHIMAEKSIADAFEKKYGGYFEVVRSEFFKETGSESMRKFEKRLCNEVRMYNKCNFYGYLNIACMNLFGSRISSWFVMSKLYKNLFRDSMEHMRDLKPDCVVSTHWATNYYAERLENKPITAMYGPDAHLNALFRYPCDLDMISIPEGYKRAMKKFPRRFNEDNLKLVPTAIRQEAFSVEKNKSVLRNKLGLQDRFTVLLMEGGYGIGLTEKICRLLLEKDLPINLIAICGKNPELKARLDKLGTGLKTAFYPFEFCENILEYISASDLYLGKSGSGLLEPAFFRIPIVVTHSANTIEKLIAEHYVSYVGDAVRIFDAEKSVKFIEDALNGSENFKAMQNSVDKLQDFGGEGIADEIFKKLNAKFHVL
;
A
#
# COMPACT_ATOMS: atom_id res chain seq x y z
N MET A 1 3.48 -42.35 6.09
CA MET A 1 4.39 -41.19 5.96
C MET A 1 3.53 -40.04 5.56
N SER A 2 3.42 -38.95 6.36
CA SER A 2 2.67 -37.78 5.91
C SER A 2 3.40 -37.21 4.70
N GLU A 3 2.73 -37.10 3.57
CA GLU A 3 3.28 -36.43 2.41
C GLU A 3 3.71 -35.00 2.83
N LYS A 4 4.92 -34.62 2.45
CA LYS A 4 5.47 -33.30 2.76
C LYS A 4 4.63 -32.26 2.02
N LYS A 5 3.96 -31.38 2.75
CA LYS A 5 3.17 -30.29 2.16
C LYS A 5 4.05 -29.41 1.26
N PRO A 6 3.57 -29.00 0.07
CA PRO A 6 4.27 -28.01 -0.74
C PRO A 6 4.43 -26.69 0.04
N ARG A 7 5.59 -26.05 -0.10
CA ARG A 7 5.96 -24.85 0.63
C ARG A 7 5.68 -23.58 -0.18
N VAL A 8 4.81 -22.73 0.36
CA VAL A 8 4.49 -21.42 -0.21
C VAL A 8 5.16 -20.35 0.62
N VAL A 9 6.08 -19.61 0.00
CA VAL A 9 6.88 -18.57 0.65
C VAL A 9 6.31 -17.19 0.28
N PHE A 10 6.08 -16.37 1.29
CA PHE A 10 5.64 -14.97 1.20
C PHE A 10 6.79 -14.06 1.66
N PRO A 11 7.71 -13.70 0.76
CA PRO A 11 8.80 -12.82 1.10
C PRO A 11 8.35 -11.36 1.02
N PHE A 12 8.58 -10.59 2.09
CA PHE A 12 8.31 -9.16 2.11
C PHE A 12 9.58 -8.32 2.22
N VAL A 13 9.47 -7.08 1.81
CA VAL A 13 10.56 -6.11 1.76
C VAL A 13 10.07 -4.79 2.35
N GLU A 14 10.85 -4.16 3.23
CA GLU A 14 10.52 -2.85 3.79
C GLU A 14 10.79 -1.72 2.76
N ALA A 15 10.11 -1.79 1.62
CA ALA A 15 10.14 -0.75 0.58
C ALA A 15 8.89 0.15 0.61
N GLY A 16 8.40 0.44 1.82
CA GLY A 16 7.15 1.13 2.10
C GLY A 16 6.09 0.20 2.70
N PHE A 17 5.19 0.79 3.49
CA PHE A 17 4.17 0.03 4.23
C PHE A 17 3.18 -0.73 3.32
N GLY A 18 2.94 -0.24 2.10
CA GLY A 18 1.99 -0.85 1.17
C GLY A 18 2.34 -2.29 0.80
N HIS A 19 3.61 -2.58 0.55
CA HIS A 19 4.07 -3.93 0.20
C HIS A 19 3.95 -4.90 1.38
N ILE A 20 4.28 -4.44 2.60
CA ILE A 20 4.18 -5.25 3.82
C ILE A 20 2.71 -5.55 4.15
N MET A 21 1.83 -4.54 4.08
CA MET A 21 0.42 -4.73 4.38
C MET A 21 -0.28 -5.64 3.38
N ALA A 22 0.08 -5.52 2.09
CA ALA A 22 -0.44 -6.42 1.06
C ALA A 22 0.03 -7.85 1.28
N GLU A 23 1.33 -8.07 1.54
CA GLU A 23 1.86 -9.40 1.85
C GLU A 23 1.13 -10.00 3.05
N LYS A 24 1.05 -9.27 4.17
CA LYS A 24 0.37 -9.74 5.37
C LYS A 24 -1.07 -10.16 5.08
N SER A 25 -1.82 -9.31 4.38
CA SER A 25 -3.21 -9.58 4.03
C SER A 25 -3.35 -10.88 3.21
N ILE A 26 -2.49 -11.07 2.22
CA ILE A 26 -2.55 -12.23 1.32
C ILE A 26 -2.10 -13.50 2.05
N ALA A 27 -1.00 -13.43 2.80
CA ALA A 27 -0.46 -14.57 3.53
C ALA A 27 -1.44 -15.05 4.62
N ASP A 28 -2.01 -14.13 5.42
CA ASP A 28 -2.99 -14.45 6.46
C ASP A 28 -4.24 -15.12 5.86
N ALA A 29 -4.76 -14.58 4.74
CA ALA A 29 -5.91 -15.16 4.05
C ALA A 29 -5.60 -16.54 3.45
N PHE A 30 -4.42 -16.71 2.85
CA PHE A 30 -3.98 -17.98 2.28
C PHE A 30 -3.76 -19.02 3.37
N GLU A 31 -3.11 -18.69 4.46
CA GLU A 31 -2.86 -19.59 5.59
C GLU A 31 -4.17 -20.04 6.23
N LYS A 32 -5.09 -19.11 6.49
CA LYS A 32 -6.42 -19.40 7.05
C LYS A 32 -7.21 -20.38 6.19
N LYS A 33 -7.18 -20.22 4.87
CA LYS A 33 -8.02 -20.99 3.95
C LYS A 33 -7.35 -22.28 3.47
N TYR A 34 -6.03 -22.25 3.25
CA TYR A 34 -5.29 -23.31 2.57
C TYR A 34 -4.09 -23.87 3.36
N GLY A 35 -3.79 -23.37 4.56
CA GLY A 35 -2.70 -23.89 5.42
C GLY A 35 -2.84 -25.38 5.81
N GLY A 36 -4.05 -25.94 5.64
CA GLY A 36 -4.25 -27.39 5.76
C GLY A 36 -3.51 -28.21 4.69
N TYR A 37 -3.33 -27.64 3.50
CA TYR A 37 -2.72 -28.29 2.32
C TYR A 37 -1.28 -27.87 2.06
N PHE A 38 -0.89 -26.68 2.49
CA PHE A 38 0.41 -26.07 2.22
C PHE A 38 1.14 -25.68 3.51
N GLU A 39 2.48 -25.70 3.45
CA GLU A 39 3.32 -25.10 4.45
C GLU A 39 3.50 -23.61 4.08
N VAL A 40 2.98 -22.69 4.90
CA VAL A 40 3.09 -21.24 4.69
C VAL A 40 4.30 -20.71 5.42
N VAL A 41 5.22 -20.05 4.70
CA VAL A 41 6.43 -19.46 5.25
C VAL A 41 6.46 -17.98 4.92
N ARG A 42 6.63 -17.13 5.94
CA ARG A 42 6.82 -15.69 5.78
C ARG A 42 8.29 -15.37 6.01
N SER A 43 8.84 -14.46 5.19
CA SER A 43 10.26 -14.10 5.25
C SER A 43 10.44 -12.59 5.14
N GLU A 44 11.07 -11.98 6.15
CA GLU A 44 11.61 -10.62 6.08
C GLU A 44 12.92 -10.63 5.28
N PHE A 45 12.77 -10.77 3.97
CA PHE A 45 13.75 -11.31 3.03
C PHE A 45 15.16 -10.71 3.16
N PHE A 46 15.29 -9.39 3.32
CA PHE A 46 16.60 -8.75 3.36
C PHE A 46 17.16 -8.59 4.78
N LYS A 47 16.42 -8.88 5.83
CA LYS A 47 16.86 -8.68 7.22
C LYS A 47 17.19 -9.96 7.97
N GLU A 48 16.44 -11.04 7.75
CA GLU A 48 16.49 -12.22 8.61
C GLU A 48 17.79 -13.03 8.52
N THR A 49 18.55 -12.91 7.41
CA THR A 49 19.80 -13.66 7.24
C THR A 49 20.99 -13.09 8.01
N GLY A 50 20.90 -11.85 8.47
CA GLY A 50 22.03 -11.14 9.03
C GLY A 50 23.09 -10.66 8.01
N SER A 51 22.90 -10.93 6.69
CA SER A 51 23.82 -10.47 5.65
C SER A 51 23.92 -8.93 5.61
N GLU A 52 25.15 -8.42 5.63
CA GLU A 52 25.40 -6.99 5.57
C GLU A 52 24.99 -6.40 4.20
N SER A 53 25.21 -7.14 3.11
CA SER A 53 24.86 -6.72 1.76
C SER A 53 23.35 -6.55 1.60
N MET A 54 22.56 -7.48 2.14
CA MET A 54 21.10 -7.48 2.11
C MET A 54 20.55 -6.34 2.96
N ARG A 55 21.04 -6.15 4.20
CA ARG A 55 20.64 -5.03 5.07
C ARG A 55 20.95 -3.66 4.47
N LYS A 56 22.13 -3.51 3.83
CA LYS A 56 22.48 -2.26 3.13
C LYS A 56 21.52 -1.96 1.97
N PHE A 57 21.13 -3.00 1.23
CA PHE A 57 20.20 -2.83 0.12
C PHE A 57 18.81 -2.40 0.60
N GLU A 58 18.27 -3.04 1.63
CA GLU A 58 16.97 -2.64 2.18
C GLU A 58 17.00 -1.22 2.75
N LYS A 59 18.06 -0.86 3.50
CA LYS A 59 18.25 0.52 3.96
C LYS A 59 18.26 1.52 2.81
N ARG A 60 18.84 1.14 1.65
CA ARG A 60 18.81 1.95 0.45
C ARG A 60 17.38 2.10 -0.08
N LEU A 61 16.62 1.01 -0.19
CA LEU A 61 15.21 1.08 -0.61
C LEU A 61 14.38 2.00 0.30
N CYS A 62 14.52 1.86 1.63
CA CYS A 62 13.86 2.74 2.58
C CYS A 62 14.27 4.22 2.40
N ASN A 63 15.55 4.48 2.14
CA ASN A 63 16.04 5.84 1.89
C ASN A 63 15.51 6.40 0.58
N GLU A 64 15.38 5.61 -0.47
CA GLU A 64 14.78 6.03 -1.74
C GLU A 64 13.33 6.46 -1.54
N VAL A 65 12.53 5.68 -0.79
CA VAL A 65 11.16 6.07 -0.45
C VAL A 65 11.11 7.39 0.33
N ARG A 66 12.04 7.60 1.28
CA ARG A 66 12.16 8.88 2.00
C ARG A 66 12.52 10.05 1.08
N MET A 67 13.44 9.82 0.13
CA MET A 67 13.84 10.83 -0.85
C MET A 67 12.72 11.22 -1.80
N TYR A 68 11.88 10.27 -2.26
CA TYR A 68 10.68 10.57 -3.05
C TYR A 68 9.76 11.54 -2.30
N ASN A 69 9.54 11.28 -1.02
CA ASN A 69 8.68 12.12 -0.19
C ASN A 69 9.28 13.51 0.12
N LYS A 70 10.62 13.65 0.12
CA LYS A 70 11.29 14.94 0.34
C LYS A 70 11.43 15.79 -0.92
N CYS A 71 11.55 15.15 -2.09
CA CYS A 71 11.79 15.82 -3.36
C CYS A 71 10.99 15.13 -4.48
N ASN A 72 9.82 15.65 -4.79
CA ASN A 72 8.96 15.12 -5.84
C ASN A 72 9.68 15.00 -7.19
N PHE A 73 10.53 15.99 -7.55
CA PHE A 73 11.31 15.95 -8.79
C PHE A 73 12.20 14.71 -8.86
N TYR A 74 12.85 14.35 -7.74
CA TYR A 74 13.64 13.12 -7.66
C TYR A 74 12.78 11.88 -7.87
N GLY A 75 11.60 11.84 -7.27
CA GLY A 75 10.64 10.73 -7.45
C GLY A 75 10.21 10.56 -8.90
N TYR A 76 9.84 11.67 -9.56
CA TYR A 76 9.44 11.65 -10.98
C TYR A 76 10.59 11.21 -11.90
N LEU A 77 11.80 11.74 -11.69
CA LEU A 77 12.99 11.41 -12.48
C LEU A 77 13.37 9.94 -12.30
N ASN A 78 13.39 9.43 -11.08
CA ASN A 78 13.76 8.04 -10.80
C ASN A 78 12.78 7.06 -11.47
N ILE A 79 11.48 7.28 -11.36
CA ILE A 79 10.48 6.43 -12.03
C ILE A 79 10.63 6.50 -13.55
N ALA A 80 10.90 7.68 -14.12
CA ALA A 80 11.16 7.82 -15.55
C ALA A 80 12.41 7.02 -15.98
N CYS A 81 13.51 7.15 -15.25
CA CYS A 81 14.73 6.37 -15.48
C CYS A 81 14.49 4.86 -15.36
N MET A 82 13.76 4.42 -14.34
CA MET A 82 13.38 3.02 -14.19
C MET A 82 12.58 2.49 -15.39
N ASN A 83 11.65 3.29 -15.92
CA ASN A 83 10.85 2.88 -17.06
C ASN A 83 11.62 2.87 -18.39
N LEU A 84 12.61 3.75 -18.55
CA LEU A 84 13.47 3.82 -19.74
C LEU A 84 14.56 2.75 -19.74
N PHE A 85 15.22 2.59 -18.61
CA PHE A 85 16.40 1.73 -18.49
C PHE A 85 16.15 0.40 -17.77
N GLY A 86 15.01 0.25 -17.10
CA GLY A 86 14.64 -0.97 -16.37
C GLY A 86 14.26 -2.09 -17.34
N SER A 87 15.27 -2.74 -17.94
CA SER A 87 15.09 -3.96 -18.72
C SER A 87 15.56 -5.18 -17.94
N ARG A 88 15.16 -6.38 -18.38
CA ARG A 88 15.65 -7.63 -17.79
C ARG A 88 17.20 -7.74 -17.87
N ILE A 89 17.77 -7.27 -18.96
CA ILE A 89 19.23 -7.29 -19.20
C ILE A 89 19.93 -6.30 -18.26
N SER A 90 19.45 -5.05 -18.17
CA SER A 90 20.04 -4.04 -17.29
C SER A 90 19.93 -4.43 -15.83
N SER A 91 18.78 -4.96 -15.40
CA SER A 91 18.61 -5.45 -14.02
C SER A 91 19.53 -6.63 -13.73
N TRP A 92 19.70 -7.56 -14.68
CA TRP A 92 20.66 -8.64 -14.53
C TRP A 92 22.09 -8.11 -14.39
N PHE A 93 22.49 -7.17 -15.25
CA PHE A 93 23.82 -6.57 -15.18
C PHE A 93 24.05 -5.86 -13.83
N VAL A 94 23.12 -5.01 -13.43
CA VAL A 94 23.19 -4.29 -12.14
C VAL A 94 23.28 -5.25 -10.97
N MET A 95 22.36 -6.21 -10.88
CA MET A 95 22.29 -7.11 -9.72
C MET A 95 23.44 -8.11 -9.69
N SER A 96 23.83 -8.71 -10.83
CA SER A 96 24.87 -9.75 -10.86
C SER A 96 26.29 -9.20 -10.93
N LYS A 97 26.52 -7.97 -11.42
CA LYS A 97 27.84 -7.39 -11.59
C LYS A 97 28.14 -6.28 -10.58
N LEU A 98 27.23 -5.31 -10.42
CA LEU A 98 27.43 -4.18 -9.50
C LEU A 98 27.10 -4.54 -8.05
N TYR A 99 26.08 -5.39 -7.84
CA TYR A 99 25.65 -5.86 -6.51
C TYR A 99 25.93 -7.34 -6.29
N LYS A 100 27.13 -7.82 -6.68
CA LYS A 100 27.49 -9.25 -6.67
C LYS A 100 27.29 -9.95 -5.34
N ASN A 101 27.67 -9.32 -4.21
CA ASN A 101 27.49 -9.91 -2.89
C ASN A 101 26.00 -9.99 -2.53
N LEU A 102 25.23 -8.93 -2.77
CA LEU A 102 23.79 -8.94 -2.59
C LEU A 102 23.13 -10.07 -3.41
N PHE A 103 23.52 -10.19 -4.68
CA PHE A 103 22.97 -11.25 -5.54
C PHE A 103 23.26 -12.64 -4.99
N ARG A 104 24.51 -12.90 -4.59
CA ARG A 104 24.93 -14.19 -4.02
C ARG A 104 24.12 -14.49 -2.74
N ASP A 105 24.13 -13.58 -1.78
CA ASP A 105 23.51 -13.76 -0.47
C ASP A 105 21.99 -13.92 -0.58
N SER A 106 21.35 -13.16 -1.48
CA SER A 106 19.90 -13.28 -1.73
C SER A 106 19.53 -14.57 -2.45
N MET A 107 20.36 -15.05 -3.39
CA MET A 107 20.14 -16.34 -4.05
C MET A 107 20.31 -17.51 -3.09
N GLU A 108 21.30 -17.43 -2.19
CA GLU A 108 21.52 -18.45 -1.15
C GLU A 108 20.31 -18.50 -0.21
N HIS A 109 19.89 -17.35 0.32
CA HIS A 109 18.72 -17.27 1.18
C HIS A 109 17.44 -17.78 0.50
N MET A 110 17.18 -17.39 -0.75
CA MET A 110 16.01 -17.89 -1.48
C MET A 110 16.05 -19.41 -1.69
N ARG A 111 17.22 -20.02 -1.87
CA ARG A 111 17.38 -21.49 -1.92
C ARG A 111 17.09 -22.14 -0.56
N ASP A 112 17.58 -21.54 0.53
CA ASP A 112 17.42 -22.07 1.89
C ASP A 112 15.96 -22.08 2.32
N LEU A 113 15.14 -21.15 1.82
CA LEU A 113 13.70 -21.14 2.01
C LEU A 113 13.01 -22.35 1.32
N LYS A 114 13.65 -23.02 0.37
CA LYS A 114 13.15 -24.21 -0.37
C LYS A 114 11.72 -24.03 -0.87
N PRO A 115 11.42 -22.98 -1.63
CA PRO A 115 10.06 -22.70 -2.06
C PRO A 115 9.61 -23.66 -3.17
N ASP A 116 8.35 -24.12 -3.07
CA ASP A 116 7.59 -24.71 -4.18
C ASP A 116 6.78 -23.62 -4.91
N CYS A 117 6.43 -22.55 -4.17
CA CYS A 117 5.83 -21.34 -4.69
C CYS A 117 6.38 -20.10 -3.95
N VAL A 118 6.55 -18.99 -4.68
CA VAL A 118 6.89 -17.69 -4.11
C VAL A 118 5.82 -16.68 -4.50
N VAL A 119 5.19 -16.07 -3.50
CA VAL A 119 4.18 -15.02 -3.67
C VAL A 119 4.78 -13.68 -3.27
N SER A 120 5.11 -12.85 -4.24
CA SER A 120 5.82 -11.59 -4.03
C SER A 120 4.88 -10.38 -4.13
N THR A 121 5.09 -9.39 -3.28
CA THR A 121 4.49 -8.06 -3.42
C THR A 121 5.51 -7.02 -3.90
N HIS A 122 6.78 -7.42 -4.06
CA HIS A 122 7.86 -6.56 -4.52
C HIS A 122 8.71 -7.27 -5.58
N TRP A 123 9.11 -6.55 -6.62
CA TRP A 123 9.85 -7.10 -7.78
C TRP A 123 11.15 -7.82 -7.40
N ALA A 124 11.85 -7.37 -6.35
CA ALA A 124 13.16 -7.90 -6.00
C ALA A 124 13.11 -9.36 -5.55
N THR A 125 12.11 -9.74 -4.77
CA THR A 125 11.95 -11.12 -4.29
C THR A 125 11.57 -12.06 -5.44
N ASN A 126 10.69 -11.61 -6.33
CA ASN A 126 10.37 -12.35 -7.55
C ASN A 126 11.59 -12.53 -8.47
N TYR A 127 12.45 -11.50 -8.56
CA TYR A 127 13.68 -11.54 -9.35
C TYR A 127 14.60 -12.70 -8.95
N TYR A 128 14.72 -13.02 -7.65
CA TYR A 128 15.52 -14.15 -7.17
C TYR A 128 14.79 -15.47 -7.33
N ALA A 129 13.49 -15.52 -7.07
CA ALA A 129 12.68 -16.71 -7.23
C ALA A 129 12.72 -17.31 -8.65
N GLU A 130 12.60 -16.47 -9.68
CA GLU A 130 12.68 -16.86 -11.09
C GLU A 130 13.99 -17.56 -11.47
N ARG A 131 15.06 -17.35 -10.68
CA ARG A 131 16.41 -17.83 -10.98
C ARG A 131 16.81 -19.08 -10.23
N LEU A 132 15.92 -19.60 -9.41
CA LEU A 132 16.15 -20.87 -8.75
C LEU A 132 16.10 -22.02 -9.75
N GLU A 133 16.98 -23.00 -9.56
CA GLU A 133 17.08 -24.18 -10.43
C GLU A 133 15.83 -25.06 -10.38
N ASN A 134 15.20 -25.17 -9.19
CA ASN A 134 13.99 -25.93 -8.98
C ASN A 134 12.72 -25.28 -9.56
N LYS A 135 12.83 -24.06 -10.09
CA LYS A 135 11.74 -23.30 -10.73
C LYS A 135 10.43 -23.34 -9.94
N PRO A 136 10.37 -22.72 -8.77
CA PRO A 136 9.12 -22.62 -8.02
C PRO A 136 8.07 -21.87 -8.84
N ILE A 137 6.78 -22.11 -8.56
CA ILE A 137 5.73 -21.24 -9.09
C ILE A 137 5.98 -19.83 -8.57
N THR A 138 5.91 -18.84 -9.46
CA THR A 138 6.05 -17.43 -9.09
C THR A 138 4.71 -16.72 -9.25
N ALA A 139 4.28 -16.04 -8.19
CA ALA A 139 3.11 -15.18 -8.21
C ALA A 139 3.50 -13.77 -7.74
N MET A 140 2.97 -12.74 -8.40
CA MET A 140 3.20 -11.35 -8.01
C MET A 140 1.90 -10.58 -7.87
N TYR A 141 1.71 -9.93 -6.74
CA TYR A 141 0.63 -8.99 -6.52
C TYR A 141 1.14 -7.55 -6.70
N GLY A 142 0.54 -6.82 -7.62
CA GLY A 142 0.81 -5.40 -7.88
C GLY A 142 -0.32 -4.51 -7.36
N PRO A 143 -0.10 -3.73 -6.29
CA PRO A 143 -1.10 -2.82 -5.74
C PRO A 143 -1.23 -1.53 -6.56
N ASP A 144 -0.39 -1.32 -7.55
CA ASP A 144 -0.28 -0.07 -8.30
C ASP A 144 -1.19 -0.02 -9.53
N ALA A 145 -1.62 1.20 -9.89
CA ALA A 145 -2.39 1.46 -11.11
C ALA A 145 -1.59 1.19 -12.40
N HIS A 146 -0.27 1.09 -12.29
CA HIS A 146 0.62 0.83 -13.41
C HIS A 146 1.78 -0.06 -13.00
N LEU A 147 2.00 -1.14 -13.73
CA LEU A 147 3.19 -1.94 -13.61
C LEU A 147 4.37 -1.18 -14.23
N ASN A 148 5.30 -0.70 -13.40
CA ASN A 148 6.57 -0.14 -13.86
C ASN A 148 7.45 -1.27 -14.45
N ALA A 149 8.59 -0.90 -15.07
CA ALA A 149 9.45 -1.85 -15.77
C ALA A 149 9.90 -3.05 -14.92
N LEU A 150 10.14 -2.83 -13.63
CA LEU A 150 10.62 -3.88 -12.70
C LEU A 150 9.50 -4.85 -12.28
N PHE A 151 8.25 -4.38 -12.20
CA PHE A 151 7.08 -5.24 -11.92
C PHE A 151 6.55 -5.98 -13.17
N ARG A 152 7.16 -5.79 -14.32
CA ARG A 152 6.84 -6.50 -15.57
C ARG A 152 7.74 -7.70 -15.83
N TYR A 153 8.38 -8.24 -14.79
CA TYR A 153 9.12 -9.51 -14.91
C TYR A 153 8.16 -10.69 -15.08
N PRO A 154 8.57 -11.75 -15.80
CA PRO A 154 7.73 -12.92 -15.98
C PRO A 154 7.40 -13.58 -14.64
N CYS A 155 6.11 -13.77 -14.39
CA CYS A 155 5.59 -14.62 -13.33
C CYS A 155 4.64 -15.64 -13.93
N ASP A 156 4.44 -16.76 -13.23
CA ASP A 156 3.42 -17.73 -13.61
C ASP A 156 2.02 -17.19 -13.35
N LEU A 157 1.90 -16.24 -12.38
CA LEU A 157 0.66 -15.55 -12.05
C LEU A 157 0.96 -14.11 -11.64
N ASP A 158 0.52 -13.15 -12.44
CA ASP A 158 0.49 -11.72 -12.08
C ASP A 158 -0.93 -11.34 -11.63
N MET A 159 -1.05 -10.59 -10.55
CA MET A 159 -2.33 -10.14 -9.98
C MET A 159 -2.33 -8.62 -9.82
N ILE A 160 -3.38 -7.98 -10.29
CA ILE A 160 -3.56 -6.52 -10.23
C ILE A 160 -4.92 -6.23 -9.61
N SER A 161 -4.99 -5.29 -8.69
CA SER A 161 -6.26 -4.90 -8.04
C SER A 161 -6.95 -3.71 -8.72
N ILE A 162 -6.27 -3.01 -9.62
CA ILE A 162 -6.79 -1.80 -10.26
C ILE A 162 -7.21 -2.11 -11.70
N PRO A 163 -8.50 -1.97 -12.07
CA PRO A 163 -9.01 -2.35 -13.40
C PRO A 163 -8.32 -1.66 -14.57
N GLU A 164 -7.95 -0.38 -14.45
CA GLU A 164 -7.21 0.33 -15.50
C GLU A 164 -5.79 -0.20 -15.66
N GLY A 165 -5.16 -0.59 -14.54
CA GLY A 165 -3.86 -1.26 -14.55
C GLY A 165 -3.92 -2.57 -15.32
N TYR A 166 -4.94 -3.38 -15.06
CA TYR A 166 -5.21 -4.62 -15.78
C TYR A 166 -5.42 -4.39 -17.28
N LYS A 167 -6.36 -3.53 -17.65
CA LYS A 167 -6.66 -3.19 -19.06
C LYS A 167 -5.42 -2.67 -19.78
N ARG A 168 -4.64 -1.81 -19.11
CA ARG A 168 -3.41 -1.24 -19.67
C ARG A 168 -2.33 -2.30 -19.86
N ALA A 169 -2.14 -3.20 -18.91
CA ALA A 169 -1.17 -4.29 -19.01
C ALA A 169 -1.50 -5.22 -20.17
N MET A 170 -2.74 -5.66 -20.29
CA MET A 170 -3.23 -6.48 -21.40
C MET A 170 -3.05 -5.80 -22.77
N LYS A 171 -3.38 -4.51 -22.87
CA LYS A 171 -3.26 -3.76 -24.12
C LYS A 171 -1.82 -3.46 -24.53
N LYS A 172 -0.97 -3.05 -23.57
CA LYS A 172 0.40 -2.60 -23.89
C LYS A 172 1.42 -3.72 -23.97
N PHE A 173 1.18 -4.83 -23.32
CA PHE A 173 2.12 -5.94 -23.21
C PHE A 173 1.48 -7.30 -23.56
N PRO A 174 0.81 -7.43 -24.74
CA PRO A 174 0.05 -8.62 -25.10
C PRO A 174 0.93 -9.87 -25.33
N ARG A 175 2.24 -9.70 -25.50
CA ARG A 175 3.19 -10.81 -25.60
C ARG A 175 3.57 -11.38 -24.23
N ARG A 176 3.25 -10.65 -23.16
CA ARG A 176 3.60 -11.01 -21.80
C ARG A 176 2.39 -11.43 -20.98
N PHE A 177 1.31 -10.66 -21.08
CA PHE A 177 0.11 -10.84 -20.30
C PHE A 177 -1.03 -11.38 -21.16
N ASN A 178 -1.72 -12.36 -20.62
CA ASN A 178 -2.95 -12.93 -21.13
C ASN A 178 -3.87 -13.28 -19.95
N GLU A 179 -5.07 -13.78 -20.22
CA GLU A 179 -6.05 -14.11 -19.20
C GLU A 179 -5.62 -15.29 -18.29
N ASP A 180 -4.65 -16.11 -18.71
CA ASP A 180 -4.17 -17.24 -17.91
C ASP A 180 -3.16 -16.79 -16.84
N ASN A 181 -2.34 -15.78 -17.14
CA ASN A 181 -1.24 -15.36 -16.28
C ASN A 181 -1.44 -13.98 -15.63
N LEU A 182 -2.44 -13.19 -16.04
CA LEU A 182 -2.79 -11.91 -15.39
C LEU A 182 -4.23 -11.95 -14.91
N LYS A 183 -4.44 -11.71 -13.61
CA LYS A 183 -5.76 -11.70 -12.98
C LYS A 183 -6.08 -10.32 -12.39
N LEU A 184 -7.31 -9.88 -12.58
CA LEU A 184 -7.88 -8.79 -11.81
C LEU A 184 -8.44 -9.37 -10.51
N VAL A 185 -7.95 -8.89 -9.39
CA VAL A 185 -8.26 -9.41 -8.05
C VAL A 185 -8.73 -8.27 -7.14
N PRO A 186 -9.41 -8.57 -6.01
CA PRO A 186 -9.70 -7.56 -4.99
C PRO A 186 -8.43 -6.90 -4.45
N THR A 187 -8.58 -5.70 -3.88
CA THR A 187 -7.44 -5.02 -3.25
C THR A 187 -7.12 -5.65 -1.90
N ALA A 188 -5.85 -6.02 -1.72
CA ALA A 188 -5.37 -6.55 -0.45
C ALA A 188 -5.54 -5.51 0.67
N ILE A 189 -6.21 -5.89 1.74
CA ILE A 189 -6.38 -5.11 2.96
C ILE A 189 -6.16 -6.00 4.17
N ARG A 190 -5.56 -5.47 5.24
CA ARG A 190 -5.29 -6.26 6.44
C ARG A 190 -6.58 -6.81 7.05
N GLN A 191 -6.52 -8.06 7.52
CA GLN A 191 -7.69 -8.79 8.01
C GLN A 191 -8.34 -8.12 9.23
N GLU A 192 -7.56 -7.45 10.05
CA GLU A 192 -8.04 -6.70 11.23
C GLU A 192 -9.08 -5.63 10.85
N ALA A 193 -9.02 -5.08 9.62
CA ALA A 193 -9.97 -4.07 9.16
C ALA A 193 -11.42 -4.59 9.12
N PHE A 194 -11.63 -5.87 8.86
CA PHE A 194 -12.97 -6.48 8.78
C PHE A 194 -13.66 -6.59 10.14
N SER A 195 -12.91 -6.59 11.23
CA SER A 195 -13.42 -6.69 12.61
C SER A 195 -13.58 -5.34 13.31
N VAL A 196 -13.17 -4.24 12.68
CA VAL A 196 -13.31 -2.91 13.26
C VAL A 196 -14.76 -2.48 13.30
N GLU A 197 -15.16 -1.90 14.44
CA GLU A 197 -16.48 -1.27 14.61
C GLU A 197 -16.71 -0.19 13.53
N LYS A 198 -17.94 -0.14 12.99
CA LYS A 198 -18.31 0.81 11.94
C LYS A 198 -19.18 1.96 12.44
N ASN A 199 -19.70 1.85 13.67
CA ASN A 199 -20.47 2.93 14.28
C ASN A 199 -19.52 4.03 14.79
N LYS A 200 -19.54 5.17 14.10
CA LYS A 200 -18.62 6.29 14.37
C LYS A 200 -18.79 6.85 15.78
N SER A 201 -20.02 7.00 16.28
CA SER A 201 -20.27 7.54 17.63
C SER A 201 -19.72 6.61 18.71
N VAL A 202 -19.87 5.28 18.54
CA VAL A 202 -19.27 4.28 19.44
C VAL A 202 -17.77 4.38 19.46
N LEU A 203 -17.14 4.48 18.27
CA LEU A 203 -15.70 4.62 18.14
C LEU A 203 -15.18 5.94 18.71
N ARG A 204 -15.84 7.06 18.42
CA ARG A 204 -15.47 8.37 18.98
C ARG A 204 -15.47 8.34 20.49
N ASN A 205 -16.52 7.78 21.11
CA ASN A 205 -16.57 7.60 22.56
C ASN A 205 -15.40 6.75 23.06
N LYS A 206 -15.17 5.57 22.46
CA LYS A 206 -14.05 4.68 22.80
C LYS A 206 -12.69 5.37 22.71
N LEU A 207 -12.49 6.21 21.69
CA LEU A 207 -11.24 6.91 21.40
C LEU A 207 -11.08 8.24 22.18
N GLY A 208 -12.07 8.62 23.01
CA GLY A 208 -12.05 9.89 23.75
C GLY A 208 -12.24 11.12 22.84
N LEU A 209 -12.83 10.94 21.67
CA LEU A 209 -13.17 12.02 20.74
C LEU A 209 -14.58 12.55 21.04
N GLN A 210 -14.81 13.82 20.79
CA GLN A 210 -16.16 14.38 20.83
C GLN A 210 -17.00 13.82 19.67
N ASP A 211 -18.30 13.61 19.87
CA ASP A 211 -19.20 13.13 18.80
C ASP A 211 -19.58 14.29 17.86
N ARG A 212 -18.68 14.61 16.95
CA ARG A 212 -18.80 15.68 15.94
C ARG A 212 -17.99 15.35 14.69
N PHE A 213 -18.09 16.19 13.66
CA PHE A 213 -17.34 16.03 12.42
C PHE A 213 -15.85 15.81 12.69
N THR A 214 -15.33 14.70 12.17
CA THR A 214 -13.97 14.24 12.45
C THR A 214 -13.17 14.15 11.17
N VAL A 215 -12.07 14.89 11.12
CA VAL A 215 -11.10 14.91 10.01
C VAL A 215 -9.85 14.18 10.43
N LEU A 216 -9.47 13.16 9.65
CA LEU A 216 -8.21 12.46 9.82
C LEU A 216 -7.22 12.87 8.72
N LEU A 217 -6.07 13.37 9.13
CA LEU A 217 -4.97 13.76 8.26
C LEU A 217 -3.78 12.81 8.45
N MET A 218 -3.44 12.03 7.41
CA MET A 218 -2.34 11.07 7.45
C MET A 218 -1.60 11.02 6.11
N GLU A 219 -0.38 11.56 6.06
CA GLU A 219 0.43 11.63 4.85
C GLU A 219 1.55 10.58 4.83
N GLY A 220 1.12 9.32 4.95
CA GLY A 220 1.98 8.14 4.92
C GLY A 220 2.76 7.90 6.22
N GLY A 221 3.42 6.74 6.29
CA GLY A 221 4.08 6.27 7.52
C GLY A 221 5.28 7.09 7.99
N TYR A 222 5.76 8.02 7.18
CA TYR A 222 6.86 8.94 7.54
C TYR A 222 6.38 10.37 7.80
N GLY A 223 5.08 10.65 7.73
CA GLY A 223 4.50 11.97 8.02
C GLY A 223 5.13 13.10 7.20
N ILE A 224 5.35 12.87 5.91
CA ILE A 224 5.97 13.86 5.02
C ILE A 224 4.94 14.34 4.01
N GLY A 225 4.63 15.64 4.03
CA GLY A 225 3.65 16.24 3.14
C GLY A 225 3.19 17.61 3.62
N LEU A 226 1.90 17.87 3.50
CA LEU A 226 1.27 19.15 3.85
C LEU A 226 0.67 19.20 5.27
N THR A 227 0.89 18.13 6.08
CA THR A 227 0.25 17.94 7.39
C THR A 227 0.34 19.18 8.27
N GLU A 228 1.54 19.72 8.48
CA GLU A 228 1.72 20.89 9.35
C GLU A 228 0.98 22.13 8.79
N LYS A 229 1.07 22.39 7.49
CA LYS A 229 0.41 23.50 6.84
C LYS A 229 -1.11 23.42 6.98
N ILE A 230 -1.68 22.25 6.71
CA ILE A 230 -3.12 22.03 6.82
C ILE A 230 -3.58 22.16 8.27
N CYS A 231 -2.84 21.60 9.24
CA CYS A 231 -3.16 21.76 10.66
C CYS A 231 -3.17 23.22 11.09
N ARG A 232 -2.15 24.02 10.72
CA ARG A 232 -2.11 25.45 11.02
C ARG A 232 -3.33 26.20 10.48
N LEU A 233 -3.64 26.00 9.20
CA LEU A 233 -4.78 26.65 8.56
C LEU A 233 -6.11 26.26 9.21
N LEU A 234 -6.30 24.98 9.58
CA LEU A 234 -7.54 24.54 10.25
C LEU A 234 -7.66 25.08 11.67
N LEU A 235 -6.55 25.17 12.41
CA LEU A 235 -6.54 25.77 13.75
C LEU A 235 -6.77 27.27 13.72
N GLU A 236 -6.26 27.99 12.72
CA GLU A 236 -6.55 29.41 12.50
C GLU A 236 -8.03 29.66 12.19
N LYS A 237 -8.69 28.72 11.48
CA LYS A 237 -10.14 28.79 11.20
C LYS A 237 -11.01 28.45 12.41
N ASP A 238 -10.47 27.72 13.36
CA ASP A 238 -11.13 27.29 14.61
C ASP A 238 -12.53 26.69 14.38
N LEU A 239 -12.61 25.70 13.50
CA LEU A 239 -13.85 25.03 13.12
C LEU A 239 -14.30 24.05 14.23
N PRO A 240 -15.60 23.76 14.41
CA PRO A 240 -16.10 22.82 15.42
C PRO A 240 -15.89 21.35 15.00
N ILE A 241 -14.65 20.94 14.85
CA ILE A 241 -14.24 19.60 14.40
C ILE A 241 -13.31 18.90 15.39
N ASN A 242 -13.23 17.56 15.26
CA ASN A 242 -12.05 16.84 15.68
C ASN A 242 -11.04 16.83 14.52
N LEU A 243 -9.85 17.32 14.77
CA LEU A 243 -8.72 17.25 13.84
C LEU A 243 -7.69 16.25 14.37
N ILE A 244 -7.59 15.11 13.71
CA ILE A 244 -6.63 14.04 14.05
C ILE A 244 -5.50 14.13 13.04
N ALA A 245 -4.26 14.28 13.49
CA ALA A 245 -3.08 14.35 12.65
C ALA A 245 -2.10 13.23 13.00
N ILE A 246 -1.85 12.33 12.06
CA ILE A 246 -0.92 11.20 12.23
C ILE A 246 0.45 11.58 11.66
N CYS A 247 1.43 11.74 12.53
CA CYS A 247 2.81 12.09 12.16
C CYS A 247 3.63 10.88 11.68
N GLY A 248 3.16 9.66 11.96
CA GLY A 248 3.90 8.45 11.65
C GLY A 248 5.26 8.39 12.35
N LYS A 249 6.29 7.90 11.67
CA LYS A 249 7.66 7.81 12.18
C LYS A 249 8.42 9.15 12.06
N ASN A 250 7.77 10.28 12.38
CA ASN A 250 8.33 11.64 12.28
C ASN A 250 8.14 12.40 13.61
N PRO A 251 9.03 12.16 14.61
CA PRO A 251 8.93 12.82 15.90
C PRO A 251 9.14 14.34 15.82
N GLU A 252 9.89 14.83 14.83
CA GLU A 252 10.09 16.26 14.62
C GLU A 252 8.78 16.96 14.21
N LEU A 253 7.99 16.32 13.30
CA LEU A 253 6.68 16.82 12.94
C LEU A 253 5.76 16.82 14.16
N LYS A 254 5.72 15.71 14.92
CA LYS A 254 4.93 15.62 16.15
C LYS A 254 5.26 16.76 17.11
N ALA A 255 6.55 17.00 17.40
CA ALA A 255 6.99 18.09 18.27
C ALA A 255 6.61 19.50 17.76
N ARG A 256 6.54 19.68 16.43
CA ARG A 256 6.05 20.96 15.87
C ARG A 256 4.52 21.10 16.00
N LEU A 257 3.79 20.00 15.78
CA LEU A 257 2.32 20.00 15.93
C LEU A 257 1.89 20.21 17.39
N ASP A 258 2.59 19.62 18.35
CA ASP A 258 2.32 19.82 19.79
C ASP A 258 2.41 21.29 20.22
N LYS A 259 3.23 22.08 19.53
CA LYS A 259 3.39 23.53 19.81
C LYS A 259 2.26 24.38 19.23
N LEU A 260 1.42 23.82 18.35
CA LEU A 260 0.32 24.59 17.75
C LEU A 260 -0.82 24.85 18.76
N GLY A 261 -0.89 24.05 19.80
CA GLY A 261 -2.00 24.12 20.75
C GLY A 261 -3.33 23.59 20.17
N THR A 262 -4.39 23.80 20.93
CA THR A 262 -5.75 23.50 20.50
C THR A 262 -6.49 24.81 20.20
N GLY A 263 -7.43 24.78 19.25
CA GLY A 263 -8.38 25.89 19.06
C GLY A 263 -9.41 25.95 20.19
N LEU A 264 -10.22 26.97 20.20
CA LEU A 264 -11.36 27.08 21.12
C LEU A 264 -12.47 26.10 20.74
N LYS A 265 -12.70 25.90 19.43
CA LYS A 265 -13.73 25.00 18.87
C LYS A 265 -13.10 23.74 18.29
N THR A 266 -11.92 23.83 17.66
CA THR A 266 -11.21 22.69 17.08
C THR A 266 -10.54 21.86 18.18
N ALA A 267 -10.95 20.62 18.38
CA ALA A 267 -10.20 19.69 19.21
C ALA A 267 -9.09 19.04 18.35
N PHE A 268 -7.85 19.24 18.74
CA PHE A 268 -6.68 18.82 17.99
C PHE A 268 -5.98 17.66 18.63
N TYR A 269 -5.75 16.58 17.87
CA TYR A 269 -5.17 15.33 18.31
C TYR A 269 -3.98 14.93 17.42
N PRO A 270 -2.78 15.46 17.66
CA PRO A 270 -1.57 15.03 16.96
C PRO A 270 -1.03 13.74 17.57
N PHE A 271 -0.88 12.69 16.76
CA PHE A 271 -0.33 11.40 17.16
C PHE A 271 0.98 11.11 16.43
N GLU A 272 1.86 10.34 17.03
CA GLU A 272 2.96 9.66 16.39
C GLU A 272 2.46 8.48 15.53
N PHE A 273 3.25 7.41 15.46
CA PHE A 273 2.77 6.16 14.87
C PHE A 273 1.66 5.57 15.75
N CYS A 274 0.53 5.27 15.13
CA CYS A 274 -0.68 4.82 15.80
C CYS A 274 -0.99 3.37 15.41
N GLU A 275 -0.95 2.44 16.38
CA GLU A 275 -1.24 1.03 16.13
C GLU A 275 -2.72 0.78 15.83
N ASN A 276 -3.62 1.47 16.52
CA ASN A 276 -5.07 1.38 16.31
C ASN A 276 -5.61 2.34 15.25
N ILE A 277 -4.80 2.67 14.24
CA ILE A 277 -5.15 3.61 13.17
C ILE A 277 -6.46 3.28 12.45
N LEU A 278 -6.81 2.00 12.31
CA LEU A 278 -8.06 1.58 11.66
C LEU A 278 -9.29 2.09 12.38
N GLU A 279 -9.27 2.16 13.71
CA GLU A 279 -10.37 2.70 14.51
C GLU A 279 -10.52 4.21 14.28
N TYR A 280 -9.40 4.96 14.21
CA TYR A 280 -9.41 6.39 13.90
C TYR A 280 -9.90 6.66 12.47
N ILE A 281 -9.51 5.84 11.51
CA ILE A 281 -10.03 5.93 10.14
C ILE A 281 -11.54 5.70 10.16
N SER A 282 -12.02 4.60 10.76
CA SER A 282 -13.44 4.26 10.80
C SER A 282 -14.28 5.31 11.54
N ALA A 283 -13.72 5.98 12.57
CA ALA A 283 -14.39 7.06 13.31
C ALA A 283 -14.50 8.38 12.54
N SER A 284 -13.77 8.51 11.40
CA SER A 284 -13.65 9.78 10.65
C SER A 284 -14.78 9.99 9.64
N ASP A 285 -15.08 11.25 9.35
CA ASP A 285 -16.03 11.66 8.31
C ASP A 285 -15.33 12.04 7.02
N LEU A 286 -14.07 12.44 7.11
CA LEU A 286 -13.23 12.85 5.99
C LEU A 286 -11.78 12.44 6.24
N TYR A 287 -11.16 11.84 5.24
CA TYR A 287 -9.75 11.52 5.24
C TYR A 287 -8.97 12.46 4.32
N LEU A 288 -7.88 13.02 4.82
CA LEU A 288 -6.91 13.76 4.03
C LEU A 288 -5.58 13.00 4.05
N GLY A 289 -4.96 12.84 2.89
CA GLY A 289 -3.66 12.18 2.84
C GLY A 289 -2.98 12.26 1.49
N LYS A 290 -1.73 11.82 1.44
CA LYS A 290 -1.04 11.70 0.17
C LYS A 290 -1.52 10.46 -0.60
N SER A 291 -1.35 10.49 -1.92
CA SER A 291 -1.63 9.33 -2.76
C SER A 291 -0.73 8.13 -2.44
N GLY A 292 -1.24 6.94 -2.70
CA GLY A 292 -0.56 5.66 -2.49
C GLY A 292 -1.41 4.68 -1.67
N SER A 293 -0.77 3.67 -1.10
CA SER A 293 -1.44 2.63 -0.30
C SER A 293 -2.19 3.14 0.93
N GLY A 294 -1.86 4.33 1.43
CA GLY A 294 -2.58 4.97 2.53
C GLY A 294 -4.04 5.31 2.22
N LEU A 295 -4.45 5.31 0.94
CA LEU A 295 -5.84 5.54 0.53
C LEU A 295 -6.71 4.28 0.64
N LEU A 296 -6.12 3.09 0.75
CA LEU A 296 -6.86 1.81 0.69
C LEU A 296 -7.73 1.61 1.91
N GLU A 297 -7.23 1.93 3.10
CA GLU A 297 -7.99 1.76 4.34
C GLU A 297 -9.17 2.73 4.46
N PRO A 298 -9.01 4.05 4.22
CA PRO A 298 -10.15 4.96 4.12
C PRO A 298 -11.19 4.51 3.06
N ALA A 299 -10.72 4.03 1.91
CA ALA A 299 -11.60 3.50 0.88
C ALA A 299 -12.37 2.27 1.35
N PHE A 300 -11.73 1.35 2.07
CA PHE A 300 -12.37 0.18 2.68
C PHE A 300 -13.47 0.58 3.67
N PHE A 301 -13.22 1.56 4.53
CA PHE A 301 -14.20 2.08 5.49
C PHE A 301 -15.22 3.03 4.86
N ARG A 302 -15.21 3.21 3.54
CA ARG A 302 -16.16 4.09 2.82
C ARG A 302 -16.12 5.53 3.32
N ILE A 303 -14.91 6.04 3.58
CA ILE A 303 -14.70 7.42 4.00
C ILE A 303 -14.36 8.28 2.75
N PRO A 304 -15.00 9.44 2.56
CA PRO A 304 -14.60 10.41 1.54
C PRO A 304 -13.13 10.78 1.66
N ILE A 305 -12.42 10.86 0.52
CA ILE A 305 -10.97 11.02 0.49
C ILE A 305 -10.57 12.31 -0.23
N VAL A 306 -9.74 13.12 0.41
CA VAL A 306 -9.01 14.23 -0.22
C VAL A 306 -7.54 13.86 -0.32
N VAL A 307 -7.03 13.77 -1.54
CA VAL A 307 -5.61 13.57 -1.83
C VAL A 307 -4.93 14.94 -1.83
N THR A 308 -3.99 15.13 -0.92
CA THR A 308 -3.30 16.42 -0.73
C THR A 308 -2.10 16.59 -1.64
N HIS A 309 -1.39 15.50 -1.96
CA HIS A 309 -0.28 15.49 -2.90
C HIS A 309 0.12 14.08 -3.35
N SER A 310 1.03 14.02 -4.33
CA SER A 310 1.67 12.79 -4.82
C SER A 310 3.17 13.00 -4.95
N ALA A 311 3.96 12.07 -4.45
CA ALA A 311 5.42 12.20 -4.41
C ALA A 311 6.13 11.77 -5.71
N ASN A 312 5.44 11.03 -6.57
CA ASN A 312 5.97 10.51 -7.84
C ASN A 312 4.87 10.18 -8.85
N THR A 313 5.26 9.79 -10.06
CA THR A 313 4.32 9.47 -11.14
C THR A 313 3.38 8.31 -10.80
N ILE A 314 3.84 7.29 -10.08
CA ILE A 314 3.01 6.13 -9.72
C ILE A 314 1.91 6.58 -8.77
N GLU A 315 2.26 7.32 -7.71
CA GLU A 315 1.28 7.86 -6.77
C GLU A 315 0.28 8.81 -7.46
N LYS A 316 0.75 9.67 -8.38
CA LYS A 316 -0.12 10.55 -9.17
C LYS A 316 -1.14 9.72 -9.96
N LEU A 317 -0.70 8.66 -10.63
CA LEU A 317 -1.59 7.81 -11.42
C LEU A 317 -2.59 7.03 -10.55
N ILE A 318 -2.22 6.67 -9.31
CA ILE A 318 -3.15 6.09 -8.34
C ILE A 318 -4.24 7.11 -7.98
N ALA A 319 -3.87 8.35 -7.64
CA ALA A 319 -4.85 9.40 -7.33
C ALA A 319 -5.79 9.68 -8.50
N GLU A 320 -5.26 9.83 -9.72
CA GLU A 320 -6.03 10.06 -10.94
C GLU A 320 -6.97 8.88 -11.24
N HIS A 321 -6.52 7.64 -11.01
CA HIS A 321 -7.36 6.47 -11.13
C HIS A 321 -8.56 6.55 -10.17
N TYR A 322 -8.31 6.80 -8.88
CA TYR A 322 -9.40 6.90 -7.90
C TYR A 322 -10.39 8.01 -8.25
N VAL A 323 -9.93 9.18 -8.70
CA VAL A 323 -10.81 10.28 -9.14
C VAL A 323 -11.64 9.86 -10.36
N SER A 324 -11.06 9.18 -11.33
CA SER A 324 -11.78 8.81 -12.56
C SER A 324 -12.67 7.57 -12.40
N TYR A 325 -12.25 6.61 -11.58
CA TYR A 325 -12.96 5.33 -11.42
C TYR A 325 -14.09 5.39 -10.41
N VAL A 326 -13.86 6.03 -9.27
CA VAL A 326 -14.84 6.13 -8.18
C VAL A 326 -15.61 7.47 -8.19
N GLY A 327 -15.32 8.32 -9.16
CA GLY A 327 -16.05 9.58 -9.38
C GLY A 327 -15.93 10.51 -8.18
N ASP A 328 -17.07 10.85 -7.58
CA ASP A 328 -17.11 11.91 -6.57
C ASP A 328 -16.54 11.54 -5.20
N ALA A 329 -16.23 10.26 -4.91
CA ALA A 329 -15.71 9.84 -3.60
C ALA A 329 -14.29 10.32 -3.28
N VAL A 330 -13.53 10.75 -4.29
CA VAL A 330 -12.13 11.20 -4.16
C VAL A 330 -11.93 12.54 -4.83
N ARG A 331 -11.18 13.44 -4.17
CA ARG A 331 -10.76 14.75 -4.71
C ARG A 331 -9.25 14.91 -4.56
N ILE A 332 -8.67 15.76 -5.41
CA ILE A 332 -7.25 16.15 -5.31
C ILE A 332 -7.21 17.65 -5.06
N PHE A 333 -6.75 18.06 -3.87
CA PHE A 333 -6.70 19.46 -3.44
C PHE A 333 -5.33 19.80 -2.83
N ASP A 334 -4.91 21.05 -2.99
CA ASP A 334 -3.83 21.64 -2.19
C ASP A 334 -4.32 21.93 -0.75
N ALA A 335 -3.44 22.49 0.10
CA ALA A 335 -3.76 22.73 1.49
C ALA A 335 -4.93 23.71 1.67
N GLU A 336 -4.92 24.82 0.93
CA GLU A 336 -5.94 25.86 1.00
C GLU A 336 -7.30 25.39 0.54
N LYS A 337 -7.34 24.67 -0.59
CA LYS A 337 -8.58 24.08 -1.11
C LYS A 337 -9.10 22.97 -0.19
N SER A 338 -8.21 22.19 0.45
CA SER A 338 -8.60 21.19 1.43
C SER A 338 -9.30 21.80 2.65
N VAL A 339 -8.73 22.89 3.18
CA VAL A 339 -9.32 23.62 4.31
C VAL A 339 -10.66 24.26 3.93
N LYS A 340 -10.74 24.90 2.77
CA LYS A 340 -12.00 25.47 2.26
C LYS A 340 -13.06 24.38 2.06
N PHE A 341 -12.68 23.22 1.55
CA PHE A 341 -13.57 22.08 1.37
C PHE A 341 -14.14 21.55 2.70
N ILE A 342 -13.33 21.52 3.77
CA ILE A 342 -13.78 21.12 5.12
C ILE A 342 -14.79 22.16 5.66
N GLU A 343 -14.51 23.43 5.49
CA GLU A 343 -15.41 24.51 5.88
C GLU A 343 -16.77 24.40 5.15
N ASP A 344 -16.73 24.16 3.84
CA ASP A 344 -17.94 23.97 3.03
C ASP A 344 -18.70 22.68 3.42
N ALA A 345 -18.01 21.59 3.75
CA ALA A 345 -18.59 20.34 4.21
C ALA A 345 -19.37 20.52 5.52
N LEU A 346 -18.84 21.28 6.47
CA LEU A 346 -19.52 21.61 7.72
C LEU A 346 -20.81 22.43 7.48
N ASN A 347 -20.82 23.25 6.43
CA ASN A 347 -21.98 24.04 6.02
C ASN A 347 -22.96 23.26 5.13
N GLY A 348 -22.80 21.95 5.00
CA GLY A 348 -23.70 21.07 4.28
C GLY A 348 -23.61 21.13 2.75
N SER A 349 -22.40 21.41 2.22
CA SER A 349 -22.19 21.56 0.77
C SER A 349 -22.64 20.32 -0.02
N GLU A 350 -23.23 20.55 -1.19
CA GLU A 350 -23.65 19.50 -2.11
C GLU A 350 -22.45 18.67 -2.62
N ASN A 351 -21.25 19.28 -2.75
CA ASN A 351 -20.04 18.57 -3.14
C ASN A 351 -19.63 17.52 -2.12
N PHE A 352 -19.75 17.79 -0.82
CA PHE A 352 -19.44 16.82 0.21
C PHE A 352 -20.49 15.71 0.26
N LYS A 353 -21.79 16.05 0.14
CA LYS A 353 -22.88 15.06 0.05
C LYS A 353 -22.70 14.14 -1.17
N ALA A 354 -22.29 14.70 -2.32
CA ALA A 354 -21.99 13.91 -3.52
C ALA A 354 -20.84 12.92 -3.25
N MET A 355 -19.77 13.36 -2.55
CA MET A 355 -18.69 12.46 -2.13
C MET A 355 -19.20 11.34 -1.23
N GLN A 356 -20.00 11.65 -0.20
CA GLN A 356 -20.58 10.66 0.71
C GLN A 356 -21.46 9.63 -0.03
N ASN A 357 -22.24 10.06 -0.99
CA ASN A 357 -23.10 9.19 -1.79
C ASN A 357 -22.32 8.32 -2.80
N SER A 358 -21.08 8.68 -3.10
CA SER A 358 -20.23 7.99 -4.08
C SER A 358 -19.29 6.98 -3.45
N VAL A 359 -19.12 6.95 -2.12
CA VAL A 359 -18.14 6.06 -1.46
C VAL A 359 -18.45 4.57 -1.64
N ASP A 360 -19.69 4.20 -1.89
CA ASP A 360 -20.08 2.80 -2.15
C ASP A 360 -19.56 2.26 -3.48
N LYS A 361 -19.13 3.17 -4.40
CA LYS A 361 -18.51 2.80 -5.67
C LYS A 361 -17.04 2.44 -5.55
N LEU A 362 -16.44 2.62 -4.36
CA LEU A 362 -15.07 2.21 -4.10
C LEU A 362 -14.94 0.68 -4.28
N GLN A 363 -13.76 0.27 -4.73
CA GLN A 363 -13.46 -1.10 -5.18
C GLN A 363 -13.68 -2.18 -4.11
N ASP A 364 -13.67 -3.44 -4.56
CA ASP A 364 -13.71 -4.60 -3.67
C ASP A 364 -12.38 -4.82 -2.96
N PHE A 365 -12.47 -5.29 -1.72
CA PHE A 365 -11.33 -5.54 -0.84
C PHE A 365 -11.34 -6.98 -0.32
N GLY A 366 -10.17 -7.55 -0.10
CA GLY A 366 -10.00 -8.84 0.57
C GLY A 366 -8.82 -9.65 0.08
N GLY A 367 -8.11 -10.28 1.00
CA GLY A 367 -7.04 -11.23 0.70
C GLY A 367 -7.54 -12.57 0.18
N GLU A 368 -8.80 -12.93 0.47
CA GLU A 368 -9.33 -14.27 0.14
C GLU A 368 -9.42 -14.53 -1.37
N GLY A 369 -9.92 -13.56 -2.15
CA GLY A 369 -9.98 -13.70 -3.60
C GLY A 369 -8.58 -13.79 -4.25
N ILE A 370 -7.58 -13.14 -3.66
CA ILE A 370 -6.18 -13.24 -4.08
C ILE A 370 -5.64 -14.64 -3.75
N ALA A 371 -5.91 -15.12 -2.53
CA ALA A 371 -5.53 -16.47 -2.08
C ALA A 371 -6.14 -17.56 -2.98
N ASP A 372 -7.38 -17.36 -3.45
CA ASP A 372 -8.06 -18.30 -4.35
C ASP A 372 -7.36 -18.41 -5.72
N GLU A 373 -6.92 -17.31 -6.30
CA GLU A 373 -6.18 -17.33 -7.56
C GLU A 373 -4.80 -18.01 -7.39
N ILE A 374 -4.11 -17.76 -6.28
CA ILE A 374 -2.87 -18.46 -5.94
C ILE A 374 -3.13 -19.96 -5.78
N PHE A 375 -4.16 -20.33 -5.03
CA PHE A 375 -4.53 -21.73 -4.82
C PHE A 375 -4.86 -22.44 -6.14
N LYS A 376 -5.67 -21.85 -7.02
CA LYS A 376 -5.98 -22.42 -8.34
C LYS A 376 -4.70 -22.77 -9.12
N LYS A 377 -3.72 -21.86 -9.10
CA LYS A 377 -2.43 -22.08 -9.78
C LYS A 377 -1.63 -23.20 -9.14
N LEU A 378 -1.62 -23.29 -7.82
CA LEU A 378 -0.93 -24.35 -7.07
C LEU A 378 -1.62 -25.70 -7.24
N ASN A 379 -2.94 -25.74 -7.14
CA ASN A 379 -3.70 -26.99 -7.29
C ASN A 379 -3.54 -27.62 -8.68
N ALA A 380 -3.42 -26.81 -9.72
CA ALA A 380 -3.13 -27.28 -11.07
C ALA A 380 -1.76 -28.00 -11.19
N LYS A 381 -0.80 -27.75 -10.29
CA LYS A 381 0.52 -28.39 -10.26
C LYS A 381 0.62 -29.54 -9.24
N PHE A 382 0.06 -29.34 -8.06
CA PHE A 382 0.27 -30.25 -6.92
C PHE A 382 -0.90 -31.20 -6.64
N HIS A 383 -2.05 -30.96 -7.28
CA HIS A 383 -3.26 -31.82 -7.18
C HIS A 383 -3.65 -32.12 -5.73
N VAL A 384 -3.70 -31.07 -4.88
CA VAL A 384 -3.99 -31.22 -3.44
C VAL A 384 -5.49 -31.32 -3.12
N LEU A 385 -6.36 -30.99 -4.08
CA LEU A 385 -7.83 -31.19 -4.06
C LEU A 385 -8.33 -31.75 -5.39
#